data_ebded3c538de8dd63671ad5e0872f497
#
_entry.id   ebded3c538de8dd63671ad5e0872f497
#
_cell.length_a   1.000
_cell.length_b   1.000
_cell.length_c   1.000
_cell.angle_alpha   90.00
_cell.angle_beta   90.00
_cell.angle_gamma   90.00
#
_symmetry.space_group_name_H-M   'P 1'
#
loop_
_entity.id
_entity.type
_entity.pdbx_description
1 polymer ?
#
loop_
_entity_poly.entity_id
_entity_poly.type
_entity_poly.pdbx_seq_one_letter_code
_entity_poly.pdbx_strand_id
1 'polypeptide(L)'
;MMATRRWLTAQYDWTGLARRFYLSEAWEIGALITVALGIILLFCFFHGPVITDRVAVNTFAPVMWIEIGDLAMAAILSAFLLSNAIRMYRFIMSDIKVPFWLYITEARAFVLNFITQKRWRQCGDDRSRWLKHFILVSGYLTMMSLVIVFIRWFQVDDSSWHFTSIFGYYATGVLLVITVEMFRSRLKKEESIHRYSEFSDWLFLILLFFTTLTGIMMHAVRIAGWPMGTYVMYVIHLAVAVPM
;
A
#
# COMPACT_ATOMS: atom_id res chain seq x y z
N MET A 1 12.39 18.86 5.00
CA MET A 1 11.94 18.20 3.76
C MET A 1 10.56 17.55 3.87
N MET A 2 10.26 16.75 4.89
CA MET A 2 8.94 16.11 5.05
C MET A 2 7.81 17.13 5.19
N ALA A 3 7.92 18.10 6.07
CA ALA A 3 6.94 19.17 6.25
C ALA A 3 6.67 19.97 4.95
N THR A 4 7.72 20.29 4.20
CA THR A 4 7.58 20.97 2.89
C THR A 4 6.82 20.14 1.88
N ARG A 5 7.08 18.82 1.82
CA ARG A 5 6.38 17.90 0.94
C ARG A 5 4.89 17.83 1.27
N ARG A 6 4.53 17.70 2.55
CA ARG A 6 3.13 17.70 3.01
C ARG A 6 2.43 19.00 2.68
N TRP A 7 3.09 20.12 2.95
CA TRP A 7 2.55 21.45 2.63
C TRP A 7 2.28 21.61 1.13
N LEU A 8 3.24 21.22 0.28
CA LEU A 8 3.07 21.25 -1.18
C LEU A 8 1.91 20.35 -1.63
N THR A 9 1.80 19.13 -1.14
CA THR A 9 0.70 18.22 -1.48
C THR A 9 -0.65 18.86 -1.11
N ALA A 10 -0.74 19.49 0.07
CA ALA A 10 -1.94 20.19 0.50
C ALA A 10 -2.31 21.41 -0.36
N GLN A 11 -1.33 22.06 -1.00
CA GLN A 11 -1.58 23.20 -1.91
C GLN A 11 -2.11 22.74 -3.28
N TYR A 12 -1.63 21.60 -3.78
CA TYR A 12 -2.06 21.08 -5.08
C TYR A 12 -3.36 20.28 -5.02
N ASP A 13 -3.79 19.84 -3.83
CA ASP A 13 -5.06 19.14 -3.66
C ASP A 13 -6.25 20.10 -3.81
N TRP A 14 -7.05 19.88 -4.84
CA TRP A 14 -8.24 20.68 -5.11
C TRP A 14 -9.42 20.31 -4.21
N THR A 15 -9.42 19.11 -3.62
CA THR A 15 -10.48 18.63 -2.73
C THR A 15 -10.33 19.14 -1.30
N GLY A 16 -9.14 19.58 -0.93
CA GLY A 16 -8.80 19.95 0.44
C GLY A 16 -8.66 18.76 1.40
N LEU A 17 -8.80 17.52 0.92
CA LEU A 17 -8.66 16.31 1.73
C LEU A 17 -7.23 16.14 2.22
N ALA A 18 -6.23 16.27 1.35
CA ALA A 18 -4.83 16.18 1.74
C ALA A 18 -4.46 17.19 2.83
N ARG A 19 -5.03 18.42 2.76
CA ARG A 19 -4.83 19.42 3.81
C ARG A 19 -5.38 18.95 5.16
N ARG A 20 -6.57 18.35 5.18
CA ARG A 20 -7.19 17.85 6.42
C ARG A 20 -6.37 16.70 7.01
N PHE A 21 -5.94 15.76 6.17
CA PHE A 21 -5.11 14.64 6.60
C PHE A 21 -3.75 15.08 7.15
N TYR A 22 -3.09 16.06 6.52
CA TYR A 22 -1.76 16.50 6.97
C TYR A 22 -1.77 17.50 8.13
N LEU A 23 -2.90 18.17 8.41
CA LEU A 23 -3.00 19.16 9.49
C LEU A 23 -3.76 18.66 10.71
N SER A 24 -4.38 17.50 10.68
CA SER A 24 -5.21 16.98 11.78
C SER A 24 -5.02 15.48 11.96
N GLU A 25 -4.29 15.09 13.00
CA GLU A 25 -4.15 13.68 13.40
C GLU A 25 -5.52 13.05 13.71
N ALA A 26 -6.45 13.81 14.29
CA ALA A 26 -7.80 13.34 14.58
C ALA A 26 -8.57 12.99 13.29
N TRP A 27 -8.37 13.74 12.20
CA TRP A 27 -8.94 13.42 10.88
C TRP A 27 -8.36 12.14 10.31
N GLU A 28 -7.04 11.99 10.41
CA GLU A 28 -6.33 10.83 9.90
C GLU A 28 -6.77 9.55 10.63
N ILE A 29 -6.77 9.57 11.96
CA ILE A 29 -7.24 8.46 12.79
C ILE A 29 -8.72 8.18 12.56
N GLY A 30 -9.55 9.23 12.52
CA GLY A 30 -11.00 9.11 12.34
C GLY A 30 -11.35 8.48 10.99
N ALA A 31 -10.70 8.90 9.91
CA ALA A 31 -10.88 8.33 8.57
C ALA A 31 -10.47 6.85 8.53
N LEU A 32 -9.32 6.52 9.12
CA LEU A 32 -8.81 5.15 9.19
C LEU A 32 -9.79 4.23 9.95
N ILE A 33 -10.23 4.65 11.14
CA ILE A 33 -11.19 3.89 11.94
C ILE A 33 -12.51 3.73 11.18
N THR A 34 -13.00 4.80 10.54
CA THR A 34 -14.26 4.77 9.79
C THR A 34 -14.19 3.78 8.63
N VAL A 35 -13.09 3.76 7.86
CA VAL A 35 -12.91 2.81 6.76
C VAL A 35 -12.80 1.39 7.30
N ALA A 36 -11.99 1.16 8.34
CA ALA A 36 -11.82 -0.16 8.95
C ALA A 36 -13.15 -0.72 9.48
N LEU A 37 -13.92 0.09 10.21
CA LEU A 37 -15.25 -0.29 10.70
C LEU A 37 -16.23 -0.52 9.54
N GLY A 38 -16.17 0.31 8.48
CA GLY A 38 -16.97 0.14 7.28
C GLY A 38 -16.72 -1.21 6.62
N ILE A 39 -15.47 -1.67 6.51
CA ILE A 39 -15.11 -2.99 6.00
C ILE A 39 -15.65 -4.10 6.89
N ILE A 40 -15.48 -3.99 8.21
CA ILE A 40 -16.01 -4.99 9.15
C ILE A 40 -17.53 -5.10 9.02
N LEU A 41 -18.24 -3.98 9.01
CA LEU A 41 -19.70 -3.95 8.87
C LEU A 41 -20.14 -4.51 7.52
N LEU A 42 -19.43 -4.17 6.43
CA LEU A 42 -19.72 -4.71 5.10
C LEU A 42 -19.66 -6.23 5.12
N PHE A 43 -18.64 -6.82 5.71
CA PHE A 43 -18.56 -8.29 5.82
C PHE A 43 -19.57 -8.87 6.82
N CYS A 44 -19.89 -8.18 7.91
CA CYS A 44 -20.94 -8.65 8.83
C CYS A 44 -22.31 -8.79 8.17
N PHE A 45 -22.62 -7.95 7.18
CA PHE A 45 -23.95 -7.95 6.55
C PHE A 45 -23.98 -8.58 5.16
N PHE A 46 -22.88 -8.62 4.44
CA PHE A 46 -22.83 -8.97 3.01
C PHE A 46 -21.88 -10.13 2.69
N HIS A 47 -21.38 -10.87 3.69
CA HIS A 47 -20.60 -12.07 3.41
C HIS A 47 -21.46 -13.17 2.78
N GLY A 48 -20.83 -14.03 2.02
CA GLY A 48 -21.46 -15.25 1.50
C GLY A 48 -21.62 -16.34 2.59
N PRO A 49 -22.09 -17.53 2.21
CA PRO A 49 -22.27 -18.63 3.15
C PRO A 49 -20.99 -18.96 3.93
N VAL A 50 -21.14 -19.15 5.26
CA VAL A 50 -20.04 -19.57 6.13
C VAL A 50 -19.96 -21.09 6.13
N ILE A 51 -18.94 -21.63 5.48
CA ILE A 51 -18.66 -23.07 5.41
C ILE A 51 -17.69 -23.41 6.53
N THR A 52 -18.08 -24.34 7.42
CA THR A 52 -17.31 -24.68 8.63
C THR A 52 -16.53 -25.99 8.54
N ASP A 53 -16.86 -26.83 7.56
CA ASP A 53 -16.23 -28.14 7.33
C ASP A 53 -14.93 -28.04 6.50
N ARG A 54 -14.77 -26.98 5.74
CA ARG A 54 -13.59 -26.71 4.92
C ARG A 54 -13.36 -25.22 4.74
N VAL A 55 -12.13 -24.86 4.37
CA VAL A 55 -11.79 -23.48 3.99
C VAL A 55 -12.39 -23.17 2.61
N ALA A 56 -13.24 -22.15 2.53
CA ALA A 56 -13.92 -21.73 1.30
C ALA A 56 -13.98 -20.20 1.23
N VAL A 57 -12.83 -19.55 1.01
CA VAL A 57 -12.69 -18.09 1.05
C VAL A 57 -13.51 -17.43 -0.06
N ASN A 58 -13.54 -18.01 -1.27
CA ASN A 58 -14.32 -17.48 -2.39
C ASN A 58 -15.84 -17.60 -2.19
N THR A 59 -16.29 -18.59 -1.40
CA THR A 59 -17.69 -18.70 -1.04
C THR A 59 -18.07 -17.64 0.00
N PHE A 60 -17.19 -17.38 0.97
CA PHE A 60 -17.37 -16.36 2.00
C PHE A 60 -17.25 -14.94 1.43
N ALA A 61 -16.24 -14.70 0.62
CA ALA A 61 -15.94 -13.42 -0.02
C ALA A 61 -15.66 -13.67 -1.52
N PRO A 62 -16.69 -13.63 -2.39
CA PRO A 62 -16.51 -13.91 -3.80
C PRO A 62 -15.45 -13.02 -4.44
N VAL A 63 -14.43 -13.64 -5.05
CA VAL A 63 -13.26 -12.94 -5.61
C VAL A 63 -13.62 -11.81 -6.57
N MET A 64 -14.73 -11.97 -7.31
CA MET A 64 -15.21 -10.94 -8.24
C MET A 64 -15.55 -9.63 -7.53
N TRP A 65 -16.16 -9.66 -6.34
CA TRP A 65 -16.50 -8.46 -5.57
C TRP A 65 -15.26 -7.81 -4.97
N ILE A 66 -14.30 -8.60 -4.54
CA ILE A 66 -13.01 -8.10 -4.05
C ILE A 66 -12.26 -7.42 -5.18
N GLU A 67 -12.17 -8.06 -6.35
CA GLU A 67 -11.53 -7.50 -7.55
C GLU A 67 -12.18 -6.18 -7.99
N ILE A 68 -13.52 -6.10 -8.00
CA ILE A 68 -14.23 -4.85 -8.31
C ILE A 68 -13.89 -3.77 -7.27
N GLY A 69 -13.88 -4.11 -5.98
CA GLY A 69 -13.52 -3.19 -4.91
C GLY A 69 -12.10 -2.65 -5.05
N ASP A 70 -11.14 -3.52 -5.30
CA ASP A 70 -9.74 -3.16 -5.48
C ASP A 70 -9.52 -2.28 -6.73
N LEU A 71 -10.18 -2.63 -7.85
CA LEU A 71 -10.11 -1.83 -9.07
C LEU A 71 -10.78 -0.46 -8.90
N ALA A 72 -11.92 -0.40 -8.21
CA ALA A 72 -12.59 0.86 -7.91
C ALA A 72 -11.74 1.76 -7.01
N MET A 73 -11.13 1.19 -5.96
CA MET A 73 -10.21 1.90 -5.09
C MET A 73 -8.98 2.39 -5.86
N ALA A 74 -8.36 1.54 -6.67
CA ALA A 74 -7.22 1.90 -7.50
C ALA A 74 -7.57 3.02 -8.49
N ALA A 75 -8.76 2.99 -9.10
CA ALA A 75 -9.24 4.03 -10.01
C ALA A 75 -9.45 5.38 -9.28
N ILE A 76 -10.07 5.37 -8.11
CA ILE A 76 -10.30 6.57 -7.29
C ILE A 76 -8.95 7.18 -6.87
N LEU A 77 -8.04 6.39 -6.31
CA LEU A 77 -6.72 6.86 -5.88
C LEU A 77 -5.90 7.39 -7.06
N SER A 78 -5.95 6.70 -8.21
CA SER A 78 -5.29 7.16 -9.44
C SER A 78 -5.87 8.48 -9.95
N ALA A 79 -7.19 8.66 -9.88
CA ALA A 79 -7.85 9.92 -10.28
C ALA A 79 -7.41 11.09 -9.38
N PHE A 80 -7.32 10.89 -8.05
CA PHE A 80 -6.77 11.89 -7.14
C PHE A 80 -5.30 12.21 -7.44
N LEU A 81 -4.48 11.19 -7.62
CA LEU A 81 -3.05 11.36 -7.92
C LEU A 81 -2.84 12.13 -9.22
N LEU A 82 -3.54 11.73 -10.29
CA LEU A 82 -3.45 12.37 -11.60
C LEU A 82 -3.96 13.81 -11.56
N SER A 83 -5.09 14.09 -10.89
CA SER A 83 -5.62 15.45 -10.76
C SER A 83 -4.62 16.38 -10.05
N ASN A 84 -3.98 15.91 -8.98
CA ASN A 84 -2.96 16.64 -8.26
C ASN A 84 -1.69 16.84 -9.10
N ALA A 85 -1.26 15.82 -9.83
CA ALA A 85 -0.12 15.90 -10.75
C ALA A 85 -0.36 16.88 -11.89
N ILE A 86 -1.56 16.87 -12.50
CA ILE A 86 -1.95 17.82 -13.56
C ILE A 86 -1.97 19.24 -13.02
N ARG A 87 -2.53 19.44 -11.83
CA ARG A 87 -2.58 20.76 -11.20
C ARG A 87 -1.17 21.28 -10.88
N MET A 88 -0.32 20.46 -10.28
CA MET A 88 1.07 20.77 -10.05
C MET A 88 1.79 21.14 -11.36
N TYR A 89 1.61 20.31 -12.40
CA TYR A 89 2.17 20.58 -13.72
C TYR A 89 1.76 21.94 -14.27
N ARG A 90 0.46 22.26 -14.23
CA ARG A 90 -0.06 23.53 -14.72
C ARG A 90 0.55 24.72 -13.98
N PHE A 91 0.72 24.64 -12.66
CA PHE A 91 1.38 25.69 -11.89
C PHE A 91 2.86 25.87 -12.24
N ILE A 92 3.60 24.77 -12.37
CA ILE A 92 5.04 24.82 -12.66
C ILE A 92 5.31 25.27 -14.09
N MET A 93 4.43 24.88 -15.04
CA MET A 93 4.65 25.08 -16.47
C MET A 93 3.85 26.26 -17.03
N SER A 94 3.25 27.12 -16.18
CA SER A 94 2.40 28.23 -16.65
C SER A 94 3.10 29.14 -17.65
N ASP A 95 4.38 29.43 -17.41
CA ASP A 95 5.17 30.38 -18.19
C ASP A 95 6.28 29.70 -19.02
N ILE A 96 6.33 28.38 -19.02
CA ILE A 96 7.40 27.60 -19.65
C ILE A 96 6.85 26.81 -20.82
N LYS A 97 7.38 27.08 -22.02
CA LYS A 97 7.06 26.29 -23.23
C LYS A 97 8.16 25.24 -23.44
N VAL A 98 7.80 23.97 -23.34
CA VAL A 98 8.71 22.86 -23.53
C VAL A 98 8.36 22.13 -24.83
N PRO A 99 9.33 21.83 -25.73
CA PRO A 99 9.11 21.03 -26.92
C PRO A 99 8.58 19.63 -26.54
N PHE A 100 7.57 19.16 -27.29
CA PHE A 100 6.95 17.86 -27.02
C PHE A 100 7.97 16.70 -27.00
N TRP A 101 9.00 16.78 -27.83
CA TRP A 101 10.04 15.75 -27.90
C TRP A 101 10.81 15.56 -26.59
N LEU A 102 10.95 16.62 -25.80
CA LEU A 102 11.60 16.53 -24.49
C LEU A 102 10.80 15.68 -23.51
N TYR A 103 9.46 15.68 -23.58
CA TYR A 103 8.63 14.81 -22.75
C TYR A 103 8.85 13.33 -23.07
N ILE A 104 9.06 12.98 -24.34
CA ILE A 104 9.33 11.59 -24.75
C ILE A 104 10.69 11.12 -24.23
N THR A 105 11.73 11.94 -24.35
CA THR A 105 13.06 11.62 -23.82
C THR A 105 13.09 11.52 -22.31
N GLU A 106 12.42 12.43 -21.62
CA GLU A 106 12.32 12.41 -20.16
C GLU A 106 11.38 11.29 -19.65
N ALA A 107 10.37 10.87 -20.40
CA ALA A 107 9.55 9.71 -20.07
C ALA A 107 10.39 8.44 -19.98
N ARG A 108 11.34 8.25 -20.92
CA ARG A 108 12.31 7.15 -20.87
C ARG A 108 13.17 7.22 -19.61
N ALA A 109 13.69 8.40 -19.29
CA ALA A 109 14.48 8.62 -18.09
C ALA A 109 13.64 8.35 -16.82
N PHE A 110 12.36 8.76 -16.81
CA PHE A 110 11.42 8.49 -15.73
C PHE A 110 11.23 6.98 -15.52
N VAL A 111 10.89 6.24 -16.58
CA VAL A 111 10.68 4.78 -16.51
C VAL A 111 11.94 4.06 -16.01
N LEU A 112 13.11 4.39 -16.55
CA LEU A 112 14.37 3.80 -16.10
C LEU A 112 14.67 4.11 -14.62
N ASN A 113 14.42 5.34 -14.18
CA ASN A 113 14.63 5.70 -12.78
C ASN A 113 13.57 5.08 -11.86
N PHE A 114 12.33 4.92 -12.32
CA PHE A 114 11.28 4.24 -11.58
C PHE A 114 11.64 2.77 -11.32
N ILE A 115 12.07 2.06 -12.35
CA ILE A 115 12.42 0.63 -12.25
C ILE A 115 13.71 0.42 -11.47
N THR A 116 14.77 1.20 -11.78
CA THR A 116 16.12 0.97 -11.23
C THR A 116 16.48 1.82 -10.04
N GLN A 117 15.72 2.91 -9.82
CA GLN A 117 16.00 3.95 -8.81
C GLN A 117 17.43 4.50 -8.90
N LYS A 118 17.99 4.53 -10.14
CA LYS A 118 19.38 4.86 -10.43
C LYS A 118 19.80 6.22 -9.86
N ARG A 119 18.92 7.22 -9.93
CA ARG A 119 19.22 8.57 -9.39
C ARG A 119 19.43 8.52 -7.87
N TRP A 120 18.67 7.70 -7.16
CA TRP A 120 18.85 7.56 -5.71
C TRP A 120 20.20 6.91 -5.37
N ARG A 121 20.62 5.92 -6.16
CA ARG A 121 21.96 5.32 -6.02
C ARG A 121 23.09 6.33 -6.14
N GLN A 122 22.87 7.43 -6.86
CA GLN A 122 23.86 8.50 -7.08
C GLN A 122 23.84 9.58 -5.99
N CYS A 123 22.81 9.65 -5.16
CA CYS A 123 22.59 10.70 -4.17
C CYS A 123 23.23 10.43 -2.79
N GLY A 124 24.30 9.68 -2.70
CA GLY A 124 25.01 9.46 -1.44
C GLY A 124 25.97 8.28 -1.51
N ASP A 125 26.90 8.24 -0.56
CA ASP A 125 27.91 7.17 -0.46
C ASP A 125 27.32 5.84 0.02
N ASP A 126 26.08 5.83 0.53
CA ASP A 126 25.45 4.65 1.13
C ASP A 126 24.59 3.86 0.11
N ARG A 127 25.25 2.92 -0.56
CA ARG A 127 24.59 1.95 -1.45
C ARG A 127 23.56 1.07 -0.70
N SER A 128 23.69 0.91 0.61
CA SER A 128 22.80 0.11 1.43
C SER A 128 21.40 0.69 1.45
N ARG A 129 21.27 2.03 1.56
CA ARG A 129 19.99 2.73 1.54
C ARG A 129 19.24 2.55 0.22
N TRP A 130 19.95 2.68 -0.91
CA TRP A 130 19.37 2.42 -2.23
C TRP A 130 18.88 0.98 -2.35
N LEU A 131 19.68 0.00 -1.91
CA LEU A 131 19.34 -1.42 -2.00
C LEU A 131 18.10 -1.74 -1.14
N LYS A 132 18.04 -1.27 0.09
CA LYS A 132 16.88 -1.44 1.00
C LYS A 132 15.61 -0.90 0.37
N HIS A 133 15.66 0.32 -0.19
CA HIS A 133 14.52 0.92 -0.85
C HIS A 133 14.13 0.17 -2.13
N PHE A 134 15.09 -0.27 -2.92
CA PHE A 134 14.83 -1.06 -4.11
C PHE A 134 14.14 -2.39 -3.78
N ILE A 135 14.62 -3.09 -2.75
CA ILE A 135 14.01 -4.33 -2.26
C ILE A 135 12.59 -4.07 -1.74
N LEU A 136 12.39 -3.00 -0.94
CA LEU A 136 11.07 -2.61 -0.45
C LEU A 136 10.08 -2.38 -1.60
N VAL A 137 10.48 -1.61 -2.61
CA VAL A 137 9.64 -1.32 -3.78
C VAL A 137 9.32 -2.60 -4.56
N SER A 138 10.28 -3.52 -4.72
CA SER A 138 10.03 -4.79 -5.39
C SER A 138 9.02 -5.65 -4.64
N GLY A 139 9.11 -5.73 -3.31
CA GLY A 139 8.11 -6.42 -2.48
C GLY A 139 6.73 -5.80 -2.57
N TYR A 140 6.66 -4.47 -2.53
CA TYR A 140 5.40 -3.73 -2.66
C TYR A 140 4.76 -3.91 -4.04
N LEU A 141 5.53 -3.81 -5.12
CA LEU A 141 5.05 -4.05 -6.48
C LEU A 141 4.59 -5.49 -6.69
N THR A 142 5.29 -6.47 -6.10
CA THR A 142 4.87 -7.87 -6.14
C THR A 142 3.51 -8.03 -5.44
N MET A 143 3.34 -7.48 -4.24
CA MET A 143 2.06 -7.55 -3.52
C MET A 143 0.94 -6.85 -4.30
N MET A 144 1.16 -5.64 -4.82
CA MET A 144 0.20 -4.94 -5.66
C MET A 144 -0.20 -5.76 -6.90
N SER A 145 0.75 -6.41 -7.55
CA SER A 145 0.47 -7.25 -8.71
C SER A 145 -0.39 -8.46 -8.32
N LEU A 146 -0.12 -9.08 -7.17
CA LEU A 146 -0.93 -10.20 -6.67
C LEU A 146 -2.37 -9.78 -6.39
N VAL A 147 -2.58 -8.62 -5.79
CA VAL A 147 -3.92 -8.13 -5.43
C VAL A 147 -4.68 -7.60 -6.66
N ILE A 148 -4.05 -6.80 -7.52
CA ILE A 148 -4.77 -6.14 -8.63
C ILE A 148 -4.91 -7.05 -9.85
N VAL A 149 -3.89 -7.87 -10.15
CA VAL A 149 -3.85 -8.66 -11.40
C VAL A 149 -4.09 -10.14 -11.16
N PHE A 150 -3.52 -10.69 -10.10
CA PHE A 150 -3.44 -12.13 -9.87
C PHE A 150 -4.30 -12.62 -8.71
N ILE A 151 -5.22 -11.82 -8.17
CA ILE A 151 -6.02 -12.19 -7.01
C ILE A 151 -6.81 -13.50 -7.21
N ARG A 152 -7.30 -13.76 -8.41
CA ARG A 152 -8.05 -14.98 -8.75
C ARG A 152 -7.22 -16.26 -8.60
N TRP A 153 -5.91 -16.17 -8.77
CA TRP A 153 -4.99 -17.31 -8.60
C TRP A 153 -4.37 -17.34 -7.21
N PHE A 154 -4.54 -16.28 -6.44
CA PHE A 154 -4.00 -16.15 -5.09
C PHE A 154 -5.04 -16.47 -4.02
N GLN A 155 -6.29 -16.05 -4.22
CA GLN A 155 -7.41 -16.36 -3.35
C GLN A 155 -8.04 -17.71 -3.80
N VAL A 156 -7.82 -18.76 -3.02
CA VAL A 156 -8.24 -20.15 -3.34
C VAL A 156 -9.13 -20.74 -2.24
N ASP A 157 -10.00 -21.67 -2.61
CA ASP A 157 -11.00 -22.31 -1.74
C ASP A 157 -10.51 -23.63 -1.13
N ASP A 158 -9.26 -23.71 -0.80
CA ASP A 158 -8.68 -24.88 -0.15
C ASP A 158 -7.62 -24.52 0.90
N SER A 159 -7.21 -25.51 1.67
CA SER A 159 -6.13 -25.41 2.66
C SER A 159 -4.77 -25.86 2.12
N SER A 160 -4.66 -26.19 0.82
CA SER A 160 -3.42 -26.66 0.23
C SER A 160 -2.44 -25.51 -0.04
N TRP A 161 -1.17 -25.86 -0.14
CA TRP A 161 -0.15 -24.94 -0.57
C TRP A 161 -0.14 -24.83 -2.11
N HIS A 162 -0.09 -23.60 -2.61
CA HIS A 162 -0.01 -23.31 -4.04
C HIS A 162 1.30 -22.62 -4.39
N PHE A 163 1.79 -22.85 -5.60
CA PHE A 163 3.02 -22.22 -6.08
C PHE A 163 2.96 -20.68 -6.04
N THR A 164 1.79 -20.09 -6.27
CA THR A 164 1.57 -18.64 -6.18
C THR A 164 1.92 -18.07 -4.81
N SER A 165 1.85 -18.88 -3.74
CA SER A 165 2.21 -18.47 -2.38
C SER A 165 3.68 -18.03 -2.25
N ILE A 166 4.58 -18.49 -3.12
CA ILE A 166 6.00 -18.08 -3.12
C ILE A 166 6.13 -16.56 -3.29
N PHE A 167 5.35 -15.99 -4.19
CA PHE A 167 5.35 -14.52 -4.40
C PHE A 167 4.81 -13.78 -3.18
N GLY A 168 3.78 -14.32 -2.53
CA GLY A 168 3.28 -13.81 -1.26
C GLY A 168 4.32 -13.86 -0.15
N TYR A 169 5.04 -14.97 -0.02
CA TYR A 169 6.13 -15.11 0.97
C TYR A 169 7.27 -14.14 0.71
N TYR A 170 7.67 -13.98 -0.55
CA TYR A 170 8.67 -12.99 -0.93
C TYR A 170 8.25 -11.59 -0.51
N ALA A 171 7.07 -11.17 -0.93
CA ALA A 171 6.55 -9.84 -0.60
C ALA A 171 6.44 -9.64 0.92
N THR A 172 5.86 -10.62 1.63
CA THR A 172 5.73 -10.59 3.10
C THR A 172 7.09 -10.50 3.80
N GLY A 173 8.04 -11.35 3.42
CA GLY A 173 9.37 -11.35 4.02
C GLY A 173 10.10 -10.03 3.84
N VAL A 174 10.08 -9.50 2.62
CA VAL A 174 10.68 -8.21 2.31
C VAL A 174 10.01 -7.08 3.10
N LEU A 175 8.68 -6.99 3.05
CA LEU A 175 7.95 -5.92 3.70
C LEU A 175 8.11 -5.95 5.21
N LEU A 176 8.03 -7.12 5.87
CA LEU A 176 8.23 -7.24 7.31
C LEU A 176 9.65 -6.84 7.73
N VAL A 177 10.68 -7.40 7.06
CA VAL A 177 12.08 -7.12 7.42
C VAL A 177 12.39 -5.64 7.29
N ILE A 178 12.04 -5.03 6.15
CA ILE A 178 12.33 -3.62 5.91
C ILE A 178 11.51 -2.71 6.83
N THR A 179 10.24 -3.05 7.09
CA THR A 179 9.40 -2.27 8.00
C THR A 179 9.93 -2.29 9.43
N VAL A 180 10.34 -3.46 9.94
CA VAL A 180 10.97 -3.59 11.27
C VAL A 180 12.26 -2.79 11.33
N GLU A 181 13.08 -2.84 10.28
CA GLU A 181 14.31 -2.04 10.21
C GLU A 181 14.01 -0.53 10.20
N MET A 182 12.99 -0.10 9.46
CA MET A 182 12.56 1.31 9.46
C MET A 182 12.05 1.75 10.84
N PHE A 183 11.31 0.90 11.56
CA PHE A 183 10.93 1.18 12.95
C PHE A 183 12.15 1.37 13.83
N ARG A 184 13.09 0.43 13.77
CA ARG A 184 14.33 0.49 14.55
C ARG A 184 15.13 1.77 14.26
N SER A 185 15.32 2.09 12.98
CA SER A 185 16.07 3.28 12.54
C SER A 185 15.40 4.57 12.99
N ARG A 186 14.06 4.65 12.93
CA ARG A 186 13.31 5.82 13.44
C ARG A 186 13.38 5.96 14.96
N LEU A 187 13.21 4.86 15.71
CA LEU A 187 13.31 4.88 17.16
C LEU A 187 14.70 5.32 17.63
N LYS A 188 15.73 4.87 16.95
CA LYS A 188 17.13 5.25 17.25
C LYS A 188 17.51 6.61 16.69
N LYS A 189 16.66 7.25 15.87
CA LYS A 189 16.95 8.52 15.18
C LYS A 189 18.27 8.47 14.40
N GLU A 190 18.57 7.33 13.78
CA GLU A 190 19.83 7.08 13.07
C GLU A 190 20.05 8.07 11.92
N GLU A 191 18.98 8.51 11.26
CA GLU A 191 19.05 9.50 10.18
C GLU A 191 18.54 10.86 10.64
N SER A 192 19.10 11.94 10.08
CA SER A 192 18.66 13.30 10.38
C SER A 192 17.19 13.55 10.09
N ILE A 193 16.63 12.88 9.07
CA ILE A 193 15.22 12.96 8.69
C ILE A 193 14.30 12.36 9.75
N HIS A 194 14.76 11.36 10.49
CA HIS A 194 13.98 10.69 11.53
C HIS A 194 13.77 11.53 12.79
N ARG A 195 14.55 12.62 12.96
CA ARG A 195 14.38 13.57 14.08
C ARG A 195 13.09 14.38 13.99
N TYR A 196 12.52 14.49 12.79
CA TYR A 196 11.34 15.30 12.49
C TYR A 196 10.19 14.44 11.98
N SER A 197 10.07 13.19 12.47
CA SER A 197 8.95 12.32 12.15
C SER A 197 7.69 12.79 12.84
N GLU A 198 6.63 12.97 12.07
CA GLU A 198 5.29 13.29 12.57
C GLU A 198 4.43 12.02 12.65
N PHE A 199 3.24 12.13 13.22
CA PHE A 199 2.31 11.01 13.41
C PHE A 199 2.02 10.26 12.09
N SER A 200 1.73 10.98 11.01
CA SER A 200 1.46 10.39 9.68
C SER A 200 2.60 9.50 9.15
N ASP A 201 3.85 9.85 9.49
CA ASP A 201 5.00 9.03 9.07
C ASP A 201 5.05 7.68 9.80
N TRP A 202 4.60 7.67 11.07
CA TRP A 202 4.49 6.45 11.87
C TRP A 202 3.29 5.63 11.47
N LEU A 203 2.14 6.28 11.23
CA LEU A 203 0.89 5.61 10.91
C LEU A 203 1.01 4.74 9.67
N PHE A 204 1.57 5.28 8.57
CA PHE A 204 1.81 4.50 7.37
C PHE A 204 2.67 3.25 7.63
N LEU A 205 3.73 3.42 8.41
CA LEU A 205 4.64 2.32 8.74
C LEU A 205 3.94 1.24 9.60
N ILE A 206 3.13 1.68 10.56
CA ILE A 206 2.33 0.80 11.42
C ILE A 206 1.32 0.01 10.59
N LEU A 207 0.60 0.68 9.70
CA LEU A 207 -0.38 0.04 8.83
C LEU A 207 0.28 -0.97 7.88
N LEU A 208 1.39 -0.61 7.27
CA LEU A 208 2.14 -1.52 6.40
C LEU A 208 2.60 -2.78 7.14
N PHE A 209 3.11 -2.62 8.37
CA PHE A 209 3.49 -3.75 9.22
C PHE A 209 2.31 -4.66 9.52
N PHE A 210 1.20 -4.09 10.00
CA PHE A 210 0.02 -4.89 10.36
C PHE A 210 -0.68 -5.49 9.15
N THR A 211 -0.73 -4.80 8.00
CA THR A 211 -1.23 -5.38 6.74
C THR A 211 -0.43 -6.63 6.37
N THR A 212 0.89 -6.52 6.42
CA THR A 212 1.76 -7.64 6.07
C THR A 212 1.65 -8.78 7.07
N LEU A 213 1.61 -8.47 8.37
CA LEU A 213 1.47 -9.45 9.45
C LEU A 213 0.13 -10.18 9.38
N THR A 214 -0.98 -9.46 9.24
CA THR A 214 -2.31 -10.06 9.16
C THR A 214 -2.48 -10.90 7.90
N GLY A 215 -1.86 -10.51 6.78
CA GLY A 215 -1.84 -11.28 5.55
C GLY A 215 -1.17 -12.65 5.71
N ILE A 216 0.02 -12.69 6.30
CA ILE A 216 0.69 -13.98 6.55
C ILE A 216 -0.03 -14.82 7.61
N MET A 217 -0.61 -14.20 8.63
CA MET A 217 -1.42 -14.91 9.63
C MET A 217 -2.66 -15.52 8.98
N MET A 218 -3.38 -14.79 8.12
CA MET A 218 -4.50 -15.31 7.35
C MET A 218 -4.09 -16.54 6.52
N HIS A 219 -2.96 -16.45 5.82
CA HIS A 219 -2.42 -17.57 5.04
C HIS A 219 -2.07 -18.77 5.92
N ALA A 220 -1.44 -18.56 7.06
CA ALA A 220 -1.10 -19.62 8.00
C ALA A 220 -2.33 -20.35 8.54
N VAL A 221 -3.38 -19.61 8.91
CA VAL A 221 -4.65 -20.18 9.40
C VAL A 221 -5.38 -20.95 8.28
N ARG A 222 -5.30 -20.45 7.04
CA ARG A 222 -5.84 -21.15 5.87
C ARG A 222 -5.16 -22.50 5.64
N ILE A 223 -3.82 -22.54 5.65
CA ILE A 223 -3.03 -23.77 5.50
C ILE A 223 -3.27 -24.73 6.67
N ALA A 224 -3.48 -24.22 7.88
CA ALA A 224 -3.85 -25.05 9.04
C ALA A 224 -5.26 -25.67 8.92
N GLY A 225 -6.00 -25.32 7.89
CA GLY A 225 -7.34 -25.87 7.65
C GLY A 225 -8.39 -25.43 8.69
N TRP A 226 -8.23 -24.23 9.27
CA TRP A 226 -9.19 -23.69 10.23
C TRP A 226 -10.13 -22.65 9.57
N PRO A 227 -11.35 -23.05 9.14
CA PRO A 227 -12.23 -22.20 8.34
C PRO A 227 -12.60 -20.89 9.04
N MET A 228 -13.13 -20.99 10.27
CA MET A 228 -13.56 -19.81 11.04
C MET A 228 -12.41 -18.83 11.29
N GLY A 229 -11.23 -19.35 11.65
CA GLY A 229 -10.03 -18.53 11.82
C GLY A 229 -9.64 -17.83 10.52
N THR A 230 -9.76 -18.51 9.38
CA THR A 230 -9.49 -17.92 8.07
C THR A 230 -10.42 -16.77 7.73
N TYR A 231 -11.73 -16.93 7.95
CA TYR A 231 -12.71 -15.86 7.67
C TYR A 231 -12.52 -14.66 8.59
N VAL A 232 -12.30 -14.88 9.87
CA VAL A 232 -12.02 -13.78 10.83
C VAL A 232 -10.74 -13.04 10.44
N MET A 233 -9.65 -13.78 10.15
CA MET A 233 -8.38 -13.17 9.74
C MET A 233 -8.49 -12.45 8.39
N TYR A 234 -9.33 -12.95 7.48
CA TYR A 234 -9.61 -12.29 6.20
C TYR A 234 -10.24 -10.91 6.41
N VAL A 235 -11.28 -10.82 7.24
CA VAL A 235 -11.94 -9.55 7.56
C VAL A 235 -10.97 -8.59 8.27
N ILE A 236 -10.20 -9.08 9.25
CA ILE A 236 -9.19 -8.28 9.95
C ILE A 236 -8.13 -7.76 8.96
N HIS A 237 -7.65 -8.63 8.07
CA HIS A 237 -6.67 -8.23 7.07
C HIS A 237 -7.18 -7.10 6.16
N LEU A 238 -8.40 -7.23 5.64
CA LEU A 238 -8.99 -6.19 4.81
C LEU A 238 -9.28 -4.90 5.59
N ALA A 239 -9.72 -5.00 6.85
CA ALA A 239 -9.95 -3.83 7.71
C ALA A 239 -8.66 -3.05 8.00
N VAL A 240 -7.49 -3.68 7.92
CA VAL A 240 -6.18 -3.03 8.05
C VAL A 240 -5.62 -2.60 6.70
N ALA A 241 -5.79 -3.41 5.66
CA ALA A 241 -5.19 -3.18 4.35
C ALA A 241 -5.89 -2.07 3.55
N VAL A 242 -7.23 -2.00 3.59
CA VAL A 242 -7.99 -1.02 2.80
C VAL A 242 -7.74 0.43 3.23
N PRO A 243 -7.64 0.77 4.53
CA PRO A 243 -7.33 2.14 4.95
C PRO A 243 -5.84 2.53 4.82
N MET A 244 -4.94 1.59 4.49
CA MET A 244 -3.52 1.86 4.26
C MET A 244 -3.28 2.62 2.95
#